data_7de3356e4f8c209cf47a69481de5f89b
#
_entry.id   7de3356e4f8c209cf47a69481de5f89b
#
_cell.length_a   1.000
_cell.length_b   1.000
_cell.length_c   1.000
_cell.angle_alpha   90.00
_cell.angle_beta   90.00
_cell.angle_gamma   90.00
#
_symmetry.space_group_name_H-M   'P 1'
#
loop_
_entity.id
_entity.type
_entity.pdbx_description
1 polymer ?
#
loop_
_entity_poly.entity_id
_entity_poly.type
_entity_poly.pdbx_seq_one_letter_code
_entity_poly.pdbx_strand_id
1 'polypeptide(L)'
;DMYLENIYSPADVKKLSFQELNDLSHEIRASLLQKLSEHGGHFGPNFGMVEATIALHYVFNSPKDKIVYDVSHQSYVHKMLTGRKDAFLHPAEYDHVSGYSEPQESEHDFFVIGHTSTSISLASGLAKGRDLTGGNENIIAVIGDGSLSGGEAFEGLDYVAELGTNMIIIVNDNQMSIAENHGGLYKNLKDLRDSNGQCECNFFKAMGLDYMYVNDGNHVEALIEAFSKVKDIQHPILVHINTLKGKGYEPAEQDKETYHWRTPFDLETGESKMNDDAEDYSEVTAQYLLKKMKEDKRVVTITSGTPAVLGFTPDRRQEAGKQFVDVGIAEEHA
;
A
#
# COMPACT_ATOMS: atom_id res chain seq x y z
N ASP A 1 30.48 1.50 -1.61
CA ASP A 1 29.84 2.74 -2.08
C ASP A 1 28.34 2.53 -2.12
N MET A 2 27.58 3.43 -1.51
CA MET A 2 26.13 3.38 -1.48
C MET A 2 25.54 4.02 -2.76
N TYR A 3 24.60 3.33 -3.39
CA TYR A 3 23.90 3.86 -4.59
C TYR A 3 22.89 4.93 -4.20
N LEU A 4 22.16 4.75 -3.09
CA LEU A 4 21.10 5.66 -2.66
C LEU A 4 21.57 7.09 -2.49
N GLU A 5 22.79 7.31 -1.98
CA GLU A 5 23.38 8.64 -1.80
C GLU A 5 23.46 9.43 -3.11
N ASN A 6 23.55 8.75 -4.23
CA ASN A 6 23.68 9.36 -5.56
C ASN A 6 22.36 9.42 -6.32
N ILE A 7 21.24 9.04 -5.71
CA ILE A 7 19.91 9.14 -6.30
C ILE A 7 19.29 10.48 -5.89
N TYR A 8 19.13 11.39 -6.84
CA TYR A 8 18.48 12.69 -6.65
C TYR A 8 17.14 12.78 -7.37
N SER A 9 16.94 11.95 -8.40
CA SER A 9 15.72 11.89 -9.17
C SER A 9 15.56 10.51 -9.81
N PRO A 10 14.38 10.18 -10.36
CA PRO A 10 14.17 8.91 -11.08
C PRO A 10 15.15 8.66 -12.22
N ALA A 11 15.68 9.71 -12.84
CA ALA A 11 16.70 9.58 -13.90
C ALA A 11 17.95 8.85 -13.40
N ASP A 12 18.32 9.02 -12.13
CA ASP A 12 19.47 8.35 -11.53
C ASP A 12 19.20 6.86 -11.31
N VAL A 13 17.97 6.48 -10.99
CA VAL A 13 17.56 5.07 -10.88
C VAL A 13 17.75 4.34 -12.20
N LYS A 14 17.42 4.98 -13.32
CA LYS A 14 17.50 4.41 -14.67
C LYS A 14 18.93 4.10 -15.14
N LYS A 15 19.93 4.66 -14.48
CA LYS A 15 21.35 4.45 -14.81
C LYS A 15 21.93 3.20 -14.18
N LEU A 16 21.23 2.58 -13.23
CA LEU A 16 21.72 1.43 -12.47
C LEU A 16 21.53 0.13 -13.25
N SER A 17 22.48 -0.79 -13.12
CA SER A 17 22.33 -2.17 -13.56
C SER A 17 21.33 -2.92 -12.67
N PHE A 18 20.85 -4.07 -13.11
CA PHE A 18 19.92 -4.89 -12.30
C PHE A 18 20.55 -5.31 -10.97
N GLN A 19 21.84 -5.65 -10.97
CA GLN A 19 22.53 -5.96 -9.71
C GLN A 19 22.58 -4.75 -8.79
N GLU A 20 22.88 -3.57 -9.32
CA GLU A 20 22.90 -2.32 -8.57
C GLU A 20 21.50 -1.95 -8.04
N LEU A 21 20.43 -2.22 -8.80
CA LEU A 21 19.04 -2.03 -8.33
C LEU A 21 18.71 -2.96 -7.17
N ASN A 22 19.17 -4.21 -7.21
CA ASN A 22 19.02 -5.13 -6.08
C ASN A 22 19.79 -4.64 -4.85
N ASP A 23 20.99 -4.16 -5.02
CA ASP A 23 21.77 -3.57 -3.93
C ASP A 23 21.07 -2.33 -3.37
N LEU A 24 20.52 -1.48 -4.23
CA LEU A 24 19.71 -0.32 -3.83
C LEU A 24 18.51 -0.73 -2.96
N SER A 25 17.85 -1.83 -3.29
CA SER A 25 16.72 -2.32 -2.47
C SER A 25 17.14 -2.65 -1.03
N HIS A 26 18.32 -3.24 -0.86
CA HIS A 26 18.87 -3.52 0.46
C HIS A 26 19.25 -2.24 1.23
N GLU A 27 19.85 -1.26 0.55
CA GLU A 27 20.17 0.04 1.16
C GLU A 27 18.92 0.79 1.62
N ILE A 28 17.87 0.79 0.80
CA ILE A 28 16.58 1.40 1.12
C ILE A 28 15.97 0.74 2.35
N ARG A 29 15.96 -0.59 2.44
CA ARG A 29 15.44 -1.30 3.61
C ARG A 29 16.25 -1.00 4.87
N ALA A 30 17.56 -0.94 4.78
CA ALA A 30 18.41 -0.58 5.92
C ALA A 30 18.07 0.83 6.44
N SER A 31 17.89 1.79 5.54
CA SER A 31 17.52 3.17 5.90
C SER A 31 16.11 3.26 6.50
N LEU A 32 15.15 2.54 5.93
CA LEU A 32 13.78 2.48 6.47
C LEU A 32 13.76 1.83 7.85
N LEU A 33 14.50 0.75 8.05
CA LEU A 33 14.56 0.06 9.33
C LEU A 33 15.12 0.98 10.42
N GLN A 34 16.20 1.69 10.13
CA GLN A 34 16.78 2.65 11.05
C GLN A 34 15.80 3.78 11.40
N LYS A 35 15.22 4.43 10.38
CA LYS A 35 14.27 5.52 10.60
C LYS A 35 13.04 5.06 11.39
N LEU A 36 12.43 3.96 10.99
CA LEU A 36 11.17 3.52 11.59
C LEU A 36 11.37 2.98 13.01
N SER A 37 12.50 2.37 13.32
CA SER A 37 12.81 1.97 14.68
C SER A 37 13.01 3.15 15.63
N GLU A 38 13.54 4.27 15.14
CA GLU A 38 13.82 5.47 15.93
C GLU A 38 12.64 6.45 15.96
N HIS A 39 11.93 6.59 14.86
CA HIS A 39 10.90 7.62 14.64
C HIS A 39 9.48 7.06 14.66
N GLY A 40 9.30 5.79 14.28
CA GLY A 40 7.98 5.22 14.03
C GLY A 40 7.43 5.56 12.65
N GLY A 41 6.29 4.95 12.32
CA GLY A 41 5.58 5.14 11.05
C GLY A 41 5.02 3.83 10.49
N HIS A 42 4.56 3.88 9.24
CA HIS A 42 4.07 2.71 8.52
C HIS A 42 5.24 1.81 8.10
N PHE A 43 5.27 0.60 8.61
CA PHE A 43 6.38 -0.34 8.43
C PHE A 43 6.12 -1.32 7.28
N GLY A 44 5.21 -2.27 7.50
CA GLY A 44 4.94 -3.36 6.56
C GLY A 44 4.58 -2.90 5.15
N PRO A 45 3.71 -1.89 5.00
CA PRO A 45 3.36 -1.36 3.68
C PRO A 45 4.55 -0.85 2.89
N ASN A 46 5.52 -0.21 3.52
CA ASN A 46 6.70 0.33 2.85
C ASN A 46 7.73 -0.76 2.51
N PHE A 47 7.96 -1.69 3.43
CA PHE A 47 8.88 -2.81 3.19
C PHE A 47 8.40 -3.71 2.06
N GLY A 48 7.09 -3.90 1.91
CA GLY A 48 6.52 -4.70 0.83
C GLY A 48 6.61 -4.05 -0.55
N MET A 49 6.78 -2.73 -0.61
CA MET A 49 6.73 -1.94 -1.85
C MET A 49 8.09 -1.44 -2.33
N VAL A 50 9.20 -1.89 -1.75
CA VAL A 50 10.54 -1.41 -2.11
C VAL A 50 10.84 -1.72 -3.58
N GLU A 51 10.78 -2.98 -3.99
CA GLU A 51 11.10 -3.40 -5.36
C GLU A 51 10.12 -2.81 -6.38
N ALA A 52 8.83 -2.80 -6.07
CA ALA A 52 7.82 -2.25 -6.97
C ALA A 52 8.03 -0.74 -7.21
N THR A 53 8.39 0.00 -6.17
CA THR A 53 8.65 1.45 -6.29
C THR A 53 9.92 1.72 -7.10
N ILE A 54 10.99 0.96 -6.88
CA ILE A 54 12.20 1.02 -7.70
C ILE A 54 11.87 0.76 -9.17
N ALA A 55 11.10 -0.30 -9.45
CA ALA A 55 10.71 -0.66 -10.81
C ALA A 55 9.84 0.42 -11.47
N LEU A 56 8.91 1.04 -10.73
CA LEU A 56 8.11 2.15 -11.23
C LEU A 56 8.97 3.32 -11.70
N HIS A 57 9.96 3.73 -10.89
CA HIS A 57 10.85 4.83 -11.24
C HIS A 57 11.92 4.47 -12.26
N TYR A 58 12.23 3.20 -12.41
CA TYR A 58 13.09 2.71 -13.49
C TYR A 58 12.38 2.76 -14.85
N VAL A 59 11.12 2.36 -14.90
CA VAL A 59 10.36 2.22 -16.16
C VAL A 59 9.68 3.51 -16.58
N PHE A 60 9.00 4.19 -15.66
CA PHE A 60 8.21 5.39 -15.96
C PHE A 60 9.00 6.68 -15.74
N ASN A 61 8.54 7.77 -16.35
CA ASN A 61 9.19 9.07 -16.32
C ASN A 61 8.42 10.06 -15.44
N SER A 62 8.43 9.83 -14.13
CA SER A 62 7.85 10.77 -13.15
C SER A 62 8.67 12.07 -13.12
N PRO A 63 8.08 13.28 -13.07
CA PRO A 63 6.66 13.56 -12.81
C PRO A 63 5.78 13.65 -14.06
N LYS A 64 6.31 13.52 -15.27
CA LYS A 64 5.48 13.51 -16.49
C LYS A 64 4.48 12.37 -16.42
N ASP A 65 4.94 11.13 -16.26
CA ASP A 65 4.10 10.02 -15.88
C ASP A 65 3.69 10.20 -14.40
N LYS A 66 2.42 10.00 -14.09
CA LYS A 66 1.88 10.36 -12.80
C LYS A 66 1.51 9.10 -12.00
N ILE A 67 2.03 9.02 -10.78
CA ILE A 67 1.78 7.90 -9.87
C ILE A 67 0.96 8.42 -8.69
N VAL A 68 -0.21 7.83 -8.48
CA VAL A 68 -1.12 8.12 -7.37
C VAL A 68 -1.16 6.92 -6.44
N TYR A 69 -0.72 7.11 -5.20
CA TYR A 69 -0.70 6.06 -4.18
C TYR A 69 -1.98 6.12 -3.34
N ASP A 70 -2.69 5.00 -3.28
CA ASP A 70 -3.88 4.87 -2.41
C ASP A 70 -3.47 5.00 -0.94
N VAL A 71 -4.23 5.72 -0.14
CA VAL A 71 -3.85 6.12 1.24
C VAL A 71 -2.56 6.96 1.23
N SER A 72 -1.57 6.53 0.47
CA SER A 72 -0.21 7.06 0.29
C SER A 72 0.76 6.81 1.46
N HIS A 73 0.37 5.98 2.42
CA HIS A 73 1.23 5.55 3.54
C HIS A 73 2.40 4.64 3.12
N GLN A 74 2.33 4.03 1.93
CA GLN A 74 3.36 3.17 1.34
C GLN A 74 4.25 3.92 0.35
N SER A 75 4.36 5.23 0.45
CA SER A 75 5.07 6.11 -0.49
C SER A 75 6.47 6.54 -0.01
N TYR A 76 7.01 5.95 1.06
CA TYR A 76 8.31 6.36 1.59
C TYR A 76 9.44 6.15 0.58
N VAL A 77 9.47 5.01 -0.08
CA VAL A 77 10.48 4.72 -1.10
C VAL A 77 10.35 5.66 -2.30
N HIS A 78 9.13 6.00 -2.70
CA HIS A 78 8.87 7.00 -3.71
C HIS A 78 9.48 8.35 -3.32
N LYS A 79 9.32 8.79 -2.06
CA LYS A 79 9.94 10.01 -1.56
C LYS A 79 11.48 9.94 -1.61
N MET A 80 12.04 8.81 -1.21
CA MET A 80 13.50 8.59 -1.24
C MET A 80 14.06 8.71 -2.66
N LEU A 81 13.33 8.26 -3.67
CA LEU A 81 13.78 8.27 -5.08
C LEU A 81 13.42 9.56 -5.82
N THR A 82 12.69 10.47 -5.20
CA THR A 82 12.22 11.71 -5.81
C THR A 82 12.69 12.97 -5.07
N GLY A 83 13.91 12.92 -4.56
CA GLY A 83 14.62 14.10 -4.02
C GLY A 83 14.51 14.32 -2.51
N ARG A 84 13.87 13.42 -1.78
CA ARG A 84 13.63 13.57 -0.34
C ARG A 84 14.34 12.52 0.52
N LYS A 85 15.38 11.88 -0.01
CA LYS A 85 16.11 10.81 0.70
C LYS A 85 16.73 11.24 2.03
N ASP A 86 17.14 12.51 2.14
CA ASP A 86 17.79 13.01 3.35
C ASP A 86 16.88 12.89 4.58
N ALA A 87 15.56 13.03 4.39
CA ALA A 87 14.59 12.81 5.46
C ALA A 87 14.47 11.34 5.92
N PHE A 88 15.16 10.43 5.25
CA PHE A 88 15.22 9.00 5.59
C PHE A 88 16.63 8.56 6.00
N LEU A 89 17.65 9.34 5.64
CA LEU A 89 19.05 9.03 5.92
C LEU A 89 19.60 9.76 7.14
N HIS A 90 19.08 10.95 7.45
CA HIS A 90 19.60 11.83 8.49
C HIS A 90 18.56 12.04 9.60
N PRO A 91 18.82 11.55 10.83
CA PRO A 91 17.86 11.65 11.95
C PRO A 91 17.34 13.05 12.22
N ALA A 92 18.19 14.08 12.06
CA ALA A 92 17.78 15.48 12.23
C ALA A 92 16.72 15.95 11.21
N GLU A 93 16.55 15.21 10.11
CA GLU A 93 15.65 15.56 9.03
C GLU A 93 14.43 14.63 8.92
N TYR A 94 14.28 13.67 9.83
CA TYR A 94 13.18 12.70 9.79
C TYR A 94 11.79 13.33 9.73
N ASP A 95 11.59 14.49 10.34
CA ASP A 95 10.32 15.20 10.37
C ASP A 95 10.11 16.18 9.20
N HIS A 96 11.07 16.26 8.26
CA HIS A 96 10.98 17.18 7.12
C HIS A 96 10.08 16.68 5.99
N VAL A 97 9.52 15.48 6.11
CA VAL A 97 8.54 14.94 5.16
C VAL A 97 7.30 14.46 5.89
N SER A 98 6.16 14.58 5.23
CA SER A 98 4.91 13.95 5.66
C SER A 98 5.01 12.43 5.48
N GLY A 99 4.25 11.69 6.28
CA GLY A 99 4.07 10.24 6.10
C GLY A 99 3.14 9.87 4.95
N TYR A 100 2.62 10.86 4.23
CA TYR A 100 1.66 10.73 3.14
C TYR A 100 2.08 11.56 1.92
N SER A 101 1.39 11.37 0.79
CA SER A 101 1.59 12.19 -0.41
C SER A 101 1.36 13.68 -0.09
N GLU A 102 2.28 14.52 -0.53
CA GLU A 102 2.26 15.97 -0.23
C GLU A 102 2.81 16.80 -1.38
N PRO A 103 1.93 17.42 -2.18
CA PRO A 103 2.35 18.22 -3.33
C PRO A 103 3.26 19.40 -2.99
N GLN A 104 3.21 19.91 -1.76
CA GLN A 104 4.09 21.00 -1.33
C GLN A 104 5.55 20.56 -1.14
N GLU A 105 5.78 19.25 -0.98
CA GLU A 105 7.13 18.69 -0.87
C GLU A 105 7.79 18.48 -2.21
N SER A 106 7.03 18.09 -3.25
CA SER A 106 7.57 17.62 -4.52
C SER A 106 6.56 17.68 -5.65
N GLU A 107 7.06 18.00 -6.85
CA GLU A 107 6.30 17.90 -8.10
C GLU A 107 5.92 16.47 -8.50
N HIS A 108 6.49 15.46 -7.82
CA HIS A 108 6.17 14.05 -8.02
C HIS A 108 4.95 13.58 -7.24
N ASP A 109 4.40 14.40 -6.36
CA ASP A 109 3.19 14.15 -5.57
C ASP A 109 2.07 15.06 -6.09
N PHE A 110 0.88 14.49 -6.36
CA PHE A 110 -0.19 15.22 -7.04
C PHE A 110 -1.39 15.57 -6.17
N PHE A 111 -1.57 14.83 -5.06
CA PHE A 111 -2.69 15.01 -4.14
C PHE A 111 -2.23 14.86 -2.70
N VAL A 112 -2.94 15.53 -1.79
CA VAL A 112 -2.89 15.18 -0.37
C VAL A 112 -3.85 14.03 -0.16
N ILE A 113 -3.33 12.86 0.22
CA ILE A 113 -4.09 11.62 0.37
C ILE A 113 -3.86 11.07 1.78
N GLY A 114 -4.85 10.42 2.33
CA GLY A 114 -4.79 9.72 3.62
C GLY A 114 -5.89 8.66 3.74
N HIS A 115 -6.98 8.83 2.98
CA HIS A 115 -8.11 7.90 3.00
C HIS A 115 -7.90 6.74 2.02
N THR A 116 -8.35 5.56 2.42
CA THR A 116 -8.40 4.35 1.58
C THR A 116 -9.33 4.52 0.38
N SER A 117 -9.07 3.74 -0.67
CA SER A 117 -9.99 3.51 -1.81
C SER A 117 -10.16 4.70 -2.77
N THR A 118 -9.36 5.77 -2.62
CA THR A 118 -9.54 7.01 -3.38
C THR A 118 -8.64 7.13 -4.62
N SER A 119 -7.56 6.36 -4.70
CA SER A 119 -6.51 6.53 -5.71
C SER A 119 -6.99 6.31 -7.14
N ILE A 120 -7.84 5.34 -7.38
CA ILE A 120 -8.31 5.01 -8.73
C ILE A 120 -9.15 6.16 -9.29
N SER A 121 -10.05 6.71 -8.49
CA SER A 121 -10.85 7.88 -8.86
C SER A 121 -9.99 9.11 -9.13
N LEU A 122 -9.03 9.41 -8.24
CA LEU A 122 -8.10 10.53 -8.43
C LEU A 122 -7.26 10.37 -9.70
N ALA A 123 -6.71 9.19 -9.92
CA ALA A 123 -5.93 8.88 -11.12
C ALA A 123 -6.77 8.95 -12.39
N SER A 124 -8.03 8.51 -12.36
CA SER A 124 -8.94 8.59 -13.50
C SER A 124 -9.23 10.03 -13.90
N GLY A 125 -9.30 10.94 -12.93
CA GLY A 125 -9.42 12.37 -13.19
C GLY A 125 -8.20 12.93 -13.93
N LEU A 126 -6.99 12.54 -13.52
CA LEU A 126 -5.76 12.88 -14.23
C LEU A 126 -5.74 12.32 -15.66
N ALA A 127 -6.17 11.07 -15.84
CA ALA A 127 -6.26 10.43 -17.15
C ALA A 127 -7.25 11.16 -18.08
N LYS A 128 -8.40 11.55 -17.55
CA LYS A 128 -9.39 12.34 -18.30
C LYS A 128 -8.85 13.71 -18.68
N GLY A 129 -8.17 14.38 -17.77
CA GLY A 129 -7.52 15.67 -18.06
C GLY A 129 -6.45 15.54 -19.13
N ARG A 130 -5.61 14.51 -19.08
CA ARG A 130 -4.64 14.18 -20.13
C ARG A 130 -5.32 14.03 -21.48
N ASP A 131 -6.39 13.24 -21.56
CA ASP A 131 -7.10 12.97 -22.83
C ASP A 131 -7.69 14.24 -23.44
N LEU A 132 -8.25 15.11 -22.60
CA LEU A 132 -8.83 16.36 -23.04
C LEU A 132 -7.79 17.38 -23.53
N THR A 133 -6.56 17.30 -23.02
CA THR A 133 -5.47 18.21 -23.40
C THR A 133 -4.51 17.61 -24.45
N GLY A 134 -4.77 16.40 -24.92
CA GLY A 134 -3.95 15.74 -25.94
C GLY A 134 -2.59 15.23 -25.43
N GLY A 135 -2.46 15.04 -24.13
CA GLY A 135 -1.27 14.44 -23.51
C GLY A 135 -1.13 12.95 -23.80
N ASN A 136 0.05 12.42 -23.55
CA ASN A 136 0.37 10.99 -23.77
C ASN A 136 1.03 10.31 -22.59
N GLU A 137 1.10 10.99 -21.44
CA GLU A 137 1.69 10.44 -20.21
C GLU A 137 0.93 9.24 -19.67
N ASN A 138 1.67 8.35 -19.05
CA ASN A 138 1.07 7.24 -18.29
C ASN A 138 0.47 7.76 -16.97
N ILE A 139 -0.71 7.28 -16.65
CA ILE A 139 -1.34 7.52 -15.34
C ILE A 139 -1.40 6.19 -14.60
N ILE A 140 -0.85 6.16 -13.40
CA ILE A 140 -0.67 4.96 -12.61
C ILE A 140 -1.32 5.16 -11.25
N ALA A 141 -2.23 4.27 -10.88
CA ALA A 141 -2.75 4.16 -9.53
C ALA A 141 -2.13 2.95 -8.85
N VAL A 142 -1.62 3.11 -7.64
CA VAL A 142 -1.12 2.02 -6.80
C VAL A 142 -2.07 1.84 -5.63
N ILE A 143 -2.69 0.69 -5.52
CA ILE A 143 -3.68 0.40 -4.49
C ILE A 143 -3.39 -0.93 -3.80
N GLY A 144 -3.46 -0.95 -2.46
CA GLY A 144 -3.39 -2.18 -1.70
C GLY A 144 -4.66 -3.02 -1.86
N ASP A 145 -4.52 -4.32 -1.72
CA ASP A 145 -5.65 -5.26 -1.81
C ASP A 145 -6.74 -4.94 -0.77
N GLY A 146 -6.36 -4.53 0.44
CA GLY A 146 -7.31 -4.13 1.48
C GLY A 146 -8.24 -3.00 1.06
N SER A 147 -7.75 -2.01 0.33
CA SER A 147 -8.53 -0.85 -0.12
C SER A 147 -9.45 -1.13 -1.30
N LEU A 148 -9.29 -2.26 -1.99
CA LEU A 148 -10.14 -2.64 -3.12
C LEU A 148 -11.60 -2.89 -2.71
N SER A 149 -11.87 -3.21 -1.46
CA SER A 149 -13.24 -3.45 -0.97
C SER A 149 -14.04 -2.18 -0.70
N GLY A 150 -13.40 -1.02 -0.71
CA GLY A 150 -14.10 0.26 -0.55
C GLY A 150 -14.98 0.61 -1.75
N GLY A 151 -16.16 1.16 -1.50
CA GLY A 151 -17.13 1.49 -2.56
C GLY A 151 -16.56 2.40 -3.64
N GLU A 152 -15.82 3.43 -3.26
CA GLU A 152 -15.19 4.36 -4.21
C GLU A 152 -14.19 3.64 -5.14
N ALA A 153 -13.47 2.61 -4.64
CA ALA A 153 -12.57 1.83 -5.49
C ALA A 153 -13.34 1.06 -6.57
N PHE A 154 -14.50 0.49 -6.24
CA PHE A 154 -15.36 -0.17 -7.22
C PHE A 154 -15.90 0.81 -8.26
N GLU A 155 -16.36 1.98 -7.83
CA GLU A 155 -16.85 3.04 -8.73
C GLU A 155 -15.71 3.53 -9.64
N GLY A 156 -14.50 3.67 -9.10
CA GLY A 156 -13.30 4.02 -9.88
C GLY A 156 -12.97 2.98 -10.94
N LEU A 157 -12.98 1.69 -10.60
CA LEU A 157 -12.74 0.59 -11.54
C LEU A 157 -13.79 0.57 -12.64
N ASP A 158 -15.05 0.75 -12.30
CA ASP A 158 -16.17 0.79 -13.23
C ASP A 158 -15.99 1.91 -14.27
N TYR A 159 -15.66 3.12 -13.81
CA TYR A 159 -15.39 4.25 -14.69
C TYR A 159 -14.15 4.07 -15.55
N VAL A 160 -13.07 3.51 -15.03
CA VAL A 160 -11.82 3.30 -15.78
C VAL A 160 -12.04 2.35 -16.96
N ALA A 161 -12.86 1.33 -16.80
CA ALA A 161 -13.25 0.45 -17.91
C ALA A 161 -13.96 1.22 -19.03
N GLU A 162 -14.85 2.15 -18.69
CA GLU A 162 -15.52 3.03 -19.66
C GLU A 162 -14.57 4.07 -20.27
N LEU A 163 -13.66 4.62 -19.49
CA LEU A 163 -12.66 5.60 -19.95
C LEU A 163 -11.88 5.10 -21.18
N GLY A 164 -11.49 3.84 -21.19
CA GLY A 164 -10.96 3.11 -22.34
C GLY A 164 -9.57 3.57 -22.83
N THR A 165 -8.92 4.53 -22.17
CA THR A 165 -7.61 5.06 -22.53
C THR A 165 -6.54 4.61 -21.53
N ASN A 166 -5.29 5.06 -21.71
CA ASN A 166 -4.19 4.66 -20.84
C ASN A 166 -4.51 4.92 -19.38
N MET A 167 -4.54 3.87 -18.60
CA MET A 167 -4.50 3.90 -17.15
C MET A 167 -3.99 2.55 -16.63
N ILE A 168 -2.99 2.59 -15.76
CA ILE A 168 -2.36 1.40 -15.19
C ILE A 168 -2.71 1.36 -13.72
N ILE A 169 -3.45 0.31 -13.30
CA ILE A 169 -3.82 0.11 -11.89
C ILE A 169 -2.96 -1.02 -11.36
N ILE A 170 -2.07 -0.70 -10.40
CA ILE A 170 -1.23 -1.70 -9.75
C ILE A 170 -1.88 -2.08 -8.43
N VAL A 171 -2.35 -3.33 -8.34
CA VAL A 171 -2.88 -3.90 -7.11
C VAL A 171 -1.74 -4.59 -6.38
N ASN A 172 -1.36 -4.04 -5.25
CA ASN A 172 -0.40 -4.64 -4.34
C ASN A 172 -1.13 -5.63 -3.42
N ASP A 173 -1.09 -6.90 -3.77
CA ASP A 173 -1.74 -7.97 -3.03
C ASP A 173 -0.73 -8.65 -2.10
N ASN A 174 -0.85 -8.38 -0.81
CA ASN A 174 -0.08 -9.01 0.26
C ASN A 174 -0.96 -9.79 1.24
N GLN A 175 -2.23 -10.01 0.90
CA GLN A 175 -3.22 -10.75 1.67
C GLN A 175 -3.63 -10.10 2.99
N MET A 176 -3.22 -8.85 3.20
CA MET A 176 -3.50 -8.11 4.43
C MET A 176 -3.94 -6.68 4.12
N SER A 177 -4.89 -6.22 4.95
CA SER A 177 -5.16 -4.80 5.18
C SER A 177 -4.36 -4.35 6.41
N ILE A 178 -4.95 -3.58 7.32
CA ILE A 178 -4.41 -3.38 8.68
C ILE A 178 -4.49 -4.71 9.43
N ALA A 179 -5.64 -5.38 9.36
CA ALA A 179 -5.88 -6.75 9.81
C ALA A 179 -6.16 -7.67 8.60
N GLU A 180 -6.78 -8.82 8.82
CA GLU A 180 -7.17 -9.72 7.74
C GLU A 180 -8.18 -9.06 6.78
N ASN A 181 -8.11 -9.42 5.51
CA ASN A 181 -9.10 -9.02 4.52
C ASN A 181 -10.41 -9.81 4.70
N HIS A 182 -11.53 -9.13 4.48
CA HIS A 182 -12.86 -9.72 4.55
C HIS A 182 -13.67 -9.41 3.29
N GLY A 183 -14.41 -10.40 2.78
CA GLY A 183 -15.32 -10.26 1.64
C GLY A 183 -15.05 -11.23 0.50
N GLY A 184 -16.02 -11.38 -0.39
CA GLY A 184 -15.96 -12.32 -1.52
C GLY A 184 -14.90 -11.98 -2.56
N LEU A 185 -14.54 -10.71 -2.70
CA LEU A 185 -13.45 -10.26 -3.58
C LEU A 185 -12.15 -10.99 -3.29
N TYR A 186 -11.83 -11.22 -2.01
CA TYR A 186 -10.56 -11.81 -1.59
C TYR A 186 -10.44 -13.28 -1.91
N LYS A 187 -11.57 -13.98 -2.06
CA LYS A 187 -11.59 -15.34 -2.62
C LYS A 187 -11.12 -15.31 -4.08
N ASN A 188 -11.62 -14.37 -4.87
CA ASN A 188 -11.19 -14.25 -6.25
C ASN A 188 -9.72 -13.86 -6.38
N LEU A 189 -9.22 -12.93 -5.55
CA LEU A 189 -7.79 -12.61 -5.50
C LEU A 189 -6.93 -13.85 -5.16
N LYS A 190 -7.39 -14.67 -4.22
CA LYS A 190 -6.72 -15.92 -3.87
C LYS A 190 -6.71 -16.90 -5.06
N ASP A 191 -7.84 -17.10 -5.73
CA ASP A 191 -7.94 -17.98 -6.89
C ASP A 191 -7.00 -17.50 -8.02
N LEU A 192 -6.89 -16.21 -8.22
CA LEU A 192 -5.97 -15.61 -9.18
C LEU A 192 -4.50 -15.85 -8.79
N ARG A 193 -4.14 -15.68 -7.51
CA ARG A 193 -2.79 -16.00 -7.03
C ARG A 193 -2.46 -17.49 -7.20
N ASP A 194 -3.36 -18.37 -6.76
CA ASP A 194 -3.17 -19.81 -6.79
C ASP A 194 -3.07 -20.37 -8.22
N SER A 195 -3.71 -19.71 -9.18
CA SER A 195 -3.70 -20.08 -10.60
C SER A 195 -2.65 -19.33 -11.43
N ASN A 196 -1.79 -18.56 -10.81
CA ASN A 196 -0.83 -17.69 -11.51
C ASN A 196 -1.53 -16.75 -12.51
N GLY A 197 -2.69 -16.21 -12.12
CA GLY A 197 -3.50 -15.31 -12.93
C GLY A 197 -4.35 -15.97 -14.02
N GLN A 198 -4.41 -17.31 -14.08
CA GLN A 198 -5.05 -18.06 -15.17
C GLN A 198 -6.50 -18.45 -14.88
N CYS A 199 -6.99 -18.25 -13.68
CA CYS A 199 -8.36 -18.58 -13.28
C CYS A 199 -9.37 -17.92 -14.23
N GLU A 200 -10.38 -18.68 -14.69
CA GLU A 200 -11.44 -18.14 -15.56
C GLU A 200 -12.27 -17.07 -14.87
N CYS A 201 -12.57 -17.28 -13.59
CA CYS A 201 -13.26 -16.29 -12.79
C CYS A 201 -12.29 -15.16 -12.47
N ASN A 202 -12.49 -14.01 -13.11
CA ASN A 202 -11.64 -12.84 -12.94
C ASN A 202 -12.51 -11.59 -12.90
N PHE A 203 -12.69 -11.06 -11.71
CA PHE A 203 -13.53 -9.89 -11.47
C PHE A 203 -13.12 -8.68 -12.34
N PHE A 204 -11.85 -8.47 -12.53
CA PHE A 204 -11.33 -7.31 -13.28
C PHE A 204 -11.60 -7.44 -14.77
N LYS A 205 -11.40 -8.63 -15.33
CA LYS A 205 -11.74 -8.92 -16.73
C LYS A 205 -13.26 -8.83 -16.97
N ALA A 206 -14.06 -9.25 -15.99
CA ALA A 206 -15.52 -9.16 -16.06
C ALA A 206 -16.01 -7.71 -16.15
N MET A 207 -15.26 -6.76 -15.58
CA MET A 207 -15.55 -5.33 -15.68
C MET A 207 -15.09 -4.71 -17.01
N GLY A 208 -14.34 -5.42 -17.83
CA GLY A 208 -13.80 -4.93 -19.10
C GLY A 208 -12.37 -4.40 -19.03
N LEU A 209 -11.65 -4.67 -17.94
CA LEU A 209 -10.23 -4.32 -17.81
C LEU A 209 -9.35 -5.44 -18.35
N ASP A 210 -8.24 -5.08 -18.95
CA ASP A 210 -7.14 -6.03 -19.17
C ASP A 210 -6.48 -6.35 -17.83
N TYR A 211 -5.84 -7.50 -17.77
CA TYR A 211 -5.29 -8.03 -16.53
C TYR A 211 -3.94 -8.70 -16.76
N MET A 212 -2.99 -8.43 -15.87
CA MET A 212 -1.68 -9.08 -15.81
C MET A 212 -1.39 -9.47 -14.36
N TYR A 213 -0.85 -10.66 -14.14
CA TYR A 213 -0.43 -11.13 -12.82
C TYR A 213 1.09 -11.26 -12.76
N VAL A 214 1.67 -10.78 -11.64
CA VAL A 214 3.12 -10.90 -11.36
C VAL A 214 3.29 -11.63 -10.02
N ASN A 215 3.71 -12.89 -10.08
CA ASN A 215 3.89 -13.69 -8.87
C ASN A 215 5.07 -13.21 -8.01
N ASP A 216 6.14 -12.80 -8.64
CA ASP A 216 7.37 -12.35 -7.98
C ASP A 216 7.36 -10.82 -7.75
N GLY A 217 6.39 -10.35 -6.98
CA GLY A 217 6.16 -8.93 -6.71
C GLY A 217 7.21 -8.24 -5.83
N ASN A 218 8.21 -8.99 -5.34
CA ASN A 218 9.39 -8.48 -4.65
C ASN A 218 10.68 -8.78 -5.41
N HIS A 219 10.60 -8.94 -6.72
CA HIS A 219 11.74 -9.16 -7.60
C HIS A 219 11.84 -8.03 -8.63
N VAL A 220 12.88 -7.22 -8.54
CA VAL A 220 13.01 -5.99 -9.34
C VAL A 220 12.96 -6.27 -10.84
N GLU A 221 13.69 -7.26 -11.33
CA GLU A 221 13.73 -7.58 -12.76
C GLU A 221 12.38 -8.04 -13.30
N ALA A 222 11.65 -8.89 -12.54
CA ALA A 222 10.33 -9.35 -12.93
C ALA A 222 9.33 -8.18 -13.00
N LEU A 223 9.42 -7.25 -12.06
CA LEU A 223 8.58 -6.05 -12.04
C LEU A 223 8.93 -5.09 -13.17
N ILE A 224 10.19 -4.86 -13.47
CA ILE A 224 10.63 -4.06 -14.60
C ILE A 224 10.13 -4.65 -15.92
N GLU A 225 10.22 -5.96 -16.09
CA GLU A 225 9.69 -6.65 -17.26
C GLU A 225 8.19 -6.43 -17.41
N ALA A 226 7.43 -6.64 -16.34
CA ALA A 226 5.98 -6.46 -16.34
C ALA A 226 5.58 -5.00 -16.62
N PHE A 227 6.19 -4.05 -15.96
CA PHE A 227 5.88 -2.63 -16.11
C PHE A 227 6.30 -2.11 -17.49
N SER A 228 7.41 -2.61 -18.06
CA SER A 228 7.83 -2.28 -19.41
C SER A 228 6.82 -2.72 -20.48
N LYS A 229 6.14 -3.86 -20.26
CA LYS A 229 5.10 -4.37 -21.17
C LYS A 229 3.85 -3.48 -21.16
N VAL A 230 3.53 -2.82 -20.06
CA VAL A 230 2.33 -2.00 -19.92
C VAL A 230 2.59 -0.51 -20.11
N LYS A 231 3.84 -0.09 -20.14
CA LYS A 231 4.21 1.30 -20.42
C LYS A 231 3.66 1.72 -21.78
N ASP A 232 3.05 2.92 -21.83
CA ASP A 232 2.46 3.52 -23.01
C ASP A 232 1.28 2.73 -23.62
N ILE A 233 0.70 1.81 -22.86
CA ILE A 233 -0.50 1.07 -23.28
C ILE A 233 -1.65 2.04 -23.57
N GLN A 234 -2.48 1.73 -24.57
CA GLN A 234 -3.56 2.63 -25.02
C GLN A 234 -4.95 2.25 -24.48
N HIS A 235 -5.01 1.36 -23.55
CA HIS A 235 -6.24 0.91 -22.87
C HIS A 235 -5.96 0.66 -21.39
N PRO A 236 -6.99 0.61 -20.53
CA PRO A 236 -6.79 0.35 -19.10
C PRO A 236 -6.33 -1.08 -18.84
N ILE A 237 -5.38 -1.21 -17.93
CA ILE A 237 -4.91 -2.51 -17.45
C ILE A 237 -4.76 -2.52 -15.93
N LEU A 238 -5.10 -3.64 -15.32
CA LEU A 238 -4.82 -3.92 -13.92
C LEU A 238 -3.65 -4.90 -13.83
N VAL A 239 -2.60 -4.48 -13.15
CA VAL A 239 -1.42 -5.30 -12.86
C VAL A 239 -1.49 -5.76 -11.42
N HIS A 240 -1.74 -7.05 -11.23
CA HIS A 240 -1.88 -7.68 -9.92
C HIS A 240 -0.52 -8.24 -9.49
N ILE A 241 0.13 -7.60 -8.52
CA ILE A 241 1.43 -8.05 -8.02
C ILE A 241 1.25 -8.73 -6.65
N ASN A 242 1.90 -9.86 -6.47
CA ASN A 242 1.92 -10.60 -5.21
C ASN A 242 3.18 -10.23 -4.43
N THR A 243 3.02 -9.59 -3.27
CA THR A 243 4.13 -9.11 -2.44
C THR A 243 4.08 -9.70 -1.03
N LEU A 244 5.19 -9.59 -0.32
CA LEU A 244 5.30 -9.95 1.08
C LEU A 244 5.34 -8.69 1.94
N LYS A 245 4.30 -8.47 2.73
CA LYS A 245 4.21 -7.36 3.68
C LYS A 245 5.28 -7.49 4.76
N GLY A 246 6.04 -6.44 4.98
CA GLY A 246 7.14 -6.46 5.97
C GLY A 246 8.44 -7.12 5.49
N LYS A 247 8.54 -7.44 4.20
CA LYS A 247 9.70 -8.13 3.62
C LYS A 247 11.03 -7.52 4.04
N GLY A 248 11.95 -8.39 4.47
CA GLY A 248 13.31 -8.03 4.86
C GLY A 248 13.50 -7.79 6.35
N TYR A 249 12.41 -7.88 7.13
CA TYR A 249 12.49 -7.84 8.59
C TYR A 249 11.58 -8.95 9.16
N GLU A 250 12.19 -10.03 9.61
CA GLU A 250 11.46 -11.25 10.02
C GLU A 250 10.34 -11.00 11.03
N PRO A 251 10.51 -10.20 12.10
CA PRO A 251 9.41 -9.91 13.02
C PRO A 251 8.18 -9.30 12.34
N ALA A 252 8.38 -8.45 11.33
CA ALA A 252 7.29 -7.84 10.58
C ALA A 252 6.61 -8.83 9.63
N GLU A 253 7.37 -9.75 9.05
CA GLU A 253 6.83 -10.81 8.19
C GLU A 253 5.95 -11.78 8.99
N GLN A 254 6.28 -12.02 10.25
CA GLN A 254 5.57 -12.93 11.15
C GLN A 254 4.38 -12.29 11.86
N ASP A 255 4.41 -10.99 12.11
CA ASP A 255 3.34 -10.24 12.77
C ASP A 255 2.98 -8.99 11.97
N LYS A 256 2.29 -9.21 10.86
CA LYS A 256 1.95 -8.18 9.88
C LYS A 256 0.99 -7.13 10.44
N GLU A 257 0.12 -7.50 11.36
CA GLU A 257 -0.84 -6.57 11.98
C GLU A 257 -0.13 -5.56 12.88
N THR A 258 0.72 -6.01 13.79
CA THR A 258 1.50 -5.14 14.67
C THR A 258 2.43 -4.23 13.88
N TYR A 259 3.07 -4.75 12.82
CA TYR A 259 4.01 -4.00 11.99
C TYR A 259 3.37 -3.27 10.82
N HIS A 260 2.06 -3.13 10.79
CA HIS A 260 1.42 -2.22 9.83
C HIS A 260 1.84 -0.79 10.10
N TRP A 261 1.77 -0.36 11.36
CA TRP A 261 2.27 0.92 11.86
C TRP A 261 2.92 0.72 13.23
N ARG A 262 4.06 1.32 13.46
CA ARG A 262 4.78 1.21 14.73
C ARG A 262 5.15 2.57 15.31
N THR A 263 5.07 2.67 16.64
CA THR A 263 5.83 3.64 17.43
C THR A 263 7.30 3.23 17.42
N PRO A 264 8.24 4.12 17.84
CA PRO A 264 9.65 3.74 17.98
C PRO A 264 9.82 2.44 18.77
N PHE A 265 10.71 1.58 18.31
CA PHE A 265 10.91 0.26 18.88
C PHE A 265 12.38 -0.16 18.86
N ASP A 266 12.73 -1.12 19.71
CA ASP A 266 14.05 -1.72 19.77
C ASP A 266 14.22 -2.75 18.66
N LEU A 267 15.30 -2.64 17.89
CA LEU A 267 15.56 -3.52 16.73
C LEU A 267 15.84 -4.98 17.12
N GLU A 268 16.42 -5.21 18.29
CA GLU A 268 16.79 -6.55 18.73
C GLU A 268 15.61 -7.28 19.36
N THR A 269 14.80 -6.56 20.15
CA THR A 269 13.69 -7.15 20.90
C THR A 269 12.33 -6.98 20.25
N GLY A 270 12.18 -5.98 19.37
CA GLY A 270 10.90 -5.58 18.78
C GLY A 270 9.97 -4.86 19.76
N GLU A 271 10.42 -4.61 20.99
CA GLU A 271 9.61 -3.92 21.99
C GLU A 271 9.49 -2.42 21.71
N SER A 272 8.30 -1.87 22.00
CA SER A 272 8.07 -0.43 21.91
C SER A 272 8.97 0.31 22.89
N LYS A 273 9.59 1.40 22.43
CA LYS A 273 10.36 2.34 23.31
C LYS A 273 9.44 3.32 24.04
N MET A 274 8.18 3.36 23.68
CA MET A 274 7.17 4.21 24.32
C MET A 274 6.34 3.33 25.27
N ASN A 275 6.51 3.52 26.57
CA ASN A 275 5.66 2.92 27.59
C ASN A 275 4.49 3.89 27.83
N ASP A 276 3.33 3.55 27.28
CA ASP A 276 2.08 4.22 27.59
C ASP A 276 1.21 3.23 28.39
N ASP A 277 1.38 3.27 29.69
CA ASP A 277 0.55 2.50 30.63
C ASP A 277 -0.77 3.22 30.95
N ALA A 278 -1.04 4.35 30.29
CA ALA A 278 -2.25 5.11 30.49
C ALA A 278 -3.45 4.40 29.84
N GLU A 279 -4.55 4.38 30.56
CA GLU A 279 -5.83 3.92 30.03
C GLU A 279 -6.28 4.88 28.91
N ASP A 280 -6.61 4.34 27.75
CA ASP A 280 -7.10 5.13 26.61
C ASP A 280 -8.57 4.81 26.29
N TYR A 281 -9.17 5.60 25.42
CA TYR A 281 -10.57 5.41 25.03
C TYR A 281 -10.84 4.07 24.36
N SER A 282 -9.89 3.54 23.59
CA SER A 282 -10.07 2.25 22.91
C SER A 282 -10.13 1.11 23.90
N GLU A 283 -9.27 1.12 24.91
CA GLU A 283 -9.24 0.13 25.99
C GLU A 283 -10.54 0.13 26.80
N VAL A 284 -10.97 1.30 27.24
CA VAL A 284 -12.23 1.48 28.01
C VAL A 284 -13.43 1.01 27.19
N THR A 285 -13.48 1.41 25.92
CA THR A 285 -14.60 1.07 25.03
C THR A 285 -14.67 -0.42 24.77
N ALA A 286 -13.52 -1.06 24.46
CA ALA A 286 -13.47 -2.50 24.19
C ALA A 286 -13.88 -3.32 25.41
N GLN A 287 -13.39 -2.97 26.58
CA GLN A 287 -13.77 -3.67 27.85
C GLN A 287 -15.28 -3.54 28.12
N TYR A 288 -15.82 -2.34 27.94
CA TYR A 288 -17.26 -2.10 28.14
C TYR A 288 -18.11 -2.91 27.16
N LEU A 289 -17.76 -2.88 25.87
CA LEU A 289 -18.48 -3.63 24.84
C LEU A 289 -18.41 -5.14 25.05
N LEU A 290 -17.24 -5.67 25.40
CA LEU A 290 -17.09 -7.11 25.73
C LEU A 290 -17.99 -7.52 26.89
N LYS A 291 -18.04 -6.69 27.93
CA LYS A 291 -18.95 -6.93 29.07
C LYS A 291 -20.40 -6.96 28.58
N LYS A 292 -20.83 -5.97 27.82
CA LYS A 292 -22.19 -5.89 27.29
C LYS A 292 -22.56 -7.05 26.38
N MET A 293 -21.63 -7.47 25.52
CA MET A 293 -21.84 -8.63 24.63
C MET A 293 -21.99 -9.96 25.43
N LYS A 294 -21.30 -10.10 26.57
CA LYS A 294 -21.48 -11.25 27.44
C LYS A 294 -22.86 -11.27 28.12
N GLU A 295 -23.34 -10.08 28.49
CA GLU A 295 -24.64 -9.91 29.15
C GLU A 295 -25.81 -10.07 28.19
N ASP A 296 -25.67 -9.65 26.94
CA ASP A 296 -26.74 -9.65 25.96
C ASP A 296 -26.22 -10.04 24.55
N LYS A 297 -26.75 -11.17 24.05
CA LYS A 297 -26.40 -11.69 22.73
C LYS A 297 -26.82 -10.83 21.54
N ARG A 298 -27.69 -9.84 21.78
CA ARG A 298 -28.12 -8.87 20.75
C ARG A 298 -27.15 -7.73 20.56
N VAL A 299 -26.17 -7.55 21.47
CA VAL A 299 -25.14 -6.54 21.36
C VAL A 299 -24.08 -7.02 20.37
N VAL A 300 -23.83 -6.23 19.34
CA VAL A 300 -22.85 -6.51 18.28
C VAL A 300 -21.94 -5.30 18.12
N THR A 301 -20.66 -5.55 17.96
CA THR A 301 -19.68 -4.51 17.62
C THR A 301 -19.26 -4.69 16.17
N ILE A 302 -19.35 -3.63 15.38
CA ILE A 302 -19.00 -3.64 13.96
C ILE A 302 -17.83 -2.67 13.74
N THR A 303 -16.84 -3.11 12.97
CA THR A 303 -15.75 -2.25 12.49
C THR A 303 -15.56 -2.38 10.99
N SER A 304 -15.07 -1.31 10.39
CA SER A 304 -14.69 -1.25 8.98
C SER A 304 -13.16 -1.34 8.85
N GLY A 305 -12.61 -2.52 9.10
CA GLY A 305 -11.20 -2.83 8.87
C GLY A 305 -10.22 -2.31 9.92
N THR A 306 -10.69 -1.79 11.07
CA THR A 306 -9.81 -1.21 12.10
C THR A 306 -10.05 -1.78 13.50
N PRO A 307 -9.96 -3.11 13.69
CA PRO A 307 -10.30 -3.70 14.98
C PRO A 307 -9.37 -3.26 16.11
N ALA A 308 -8.07 -3.21 15.87
CA ALA A 308 -7.08 -2.88 16.90
C ALA A 308 -7.21 -1.42 17.39
N VAL A 309 -7.54 -0.48 16.51
CA VAL A 309 -7.78 0.93 16.85
C VAL A 309 -8.97 1.08 17.80
N LEU A 310 -9.95 0.17 17.71
CA LEU A 310 -11.09 0.10 18.62
C LEU A 310 -10.80 -0.69 19.90
N GLY A 311 -9.56 -1.12 20.10
CA GLY A 311 -9.17 -1.93 21.25
C GLY A 311 -9.51 -3.41 21.12
N PHE A 312 -10.01 -3.87 19.97
CA PHE A 312 -10.30 -5.28 19.71
C PHE A 312 -9.06 -5.99 19.17
N THR A 313 -8.18 -6.35 20.08
CA THR A 313 -7.02 -7.22 19.83
C THR A 313 -7.47 -8.59 19.29
N PRO A 314 -6.58 -9.41 18.69
CA PRO A 314 -6.93 -10.76 18.27
C PRO A 314 -7.61 -11.59 19.36
N ASP A 315 -7.12 -11.53 20.60
CA ASP A 315 -7.70 -12.25 21.73
C ASP A 315 -9.14 -11.78 22.05
N ARG A 316 -9.38 -10.47 22.02
CA ARG A 316 -10.71 -9.89 22.25
C ARG A 316 -11.68 -10.21 21.13
N ARG A 317 -11.21 -10.23 19.88
CA ARG A 317 -12.03 -10.66 18.73
C ARG A 317 -12.46 -12.13 18.89
N GLN A 318 -11.54 -12.98 19.34
CA GLN A 318 -11.84 -14.39 19.61
C GLN A 318 -12.83 -14.54 20.76
N GLU A 319 -12.66 -13.79 21.83
CA GLU A 319 -13.56 -13.79 23.00
C GLU A 319 -14.98 -13.35 22.62
N ALA A 320 -15.10 -12.30 21.81
CA ALA A 320 -16.38 -11.78 21.35
C ALA A 320 -17.09 -12.75 20.36
N GLY A 321 -16.31 -13.52 19.59
CA GLY A 321 -16.86 -14.46 18.62
C GLY A 321 -17.75 -13.78 17.58
N LYS A 322 -18.94 -14.32 17.37
CA LYS A 322 -19.90 -13.84 16.35
C LYS A 322 -20.50 -12.46 16.65
N GLN A 323 -20.33 -11.93 17.85
CA GLN A 323 -20.80 -10.61 18.23
C GLN A 323 -19.83 -9.49 17.81
N PHE A 324 -18.64 -9.84 17.34
CA PHE A 324 -17.71 -8.91 16.71
C PHE A 324 -17.71 -9.15 15.20
N VAL A 325 -17.96 -8.10 14.43
CA VAL A 325 -18.03 -8.15 12.96
C VAL A 325 -17.03 -7.17 12.37
N ASP A 326 -16.07 -7.67 11.63
CA ASP A 326 -15.19 -6.86 10.78
C ASP A 326 -15.64 -7.03 9.32
N VAL A 327 -16.12 -5.95 8.72
CA VAL A 327 -16.58 -5.96 7.34
C VAL A 327 -15.44 -5.66 6.35
N GLY A 328 -14.22 -5.45 6.84
CA GLY A 328 -13.12 -4.98 6.03
C GLY A 328 -13.27 -3.49 5.73
N ILE A 329 -12.52 -2.98 4.76
CA ILE A 329 -12.64 -1.58 4.33
C ILE A 329 -13.91 -1.45 3.49
N ALA A 330 -15.00 -1.09 4.14
CA ALA A 330 -16.34 -1.01 3.59
C ALA A 330 -17.23 -0.10 4.45
N GLU A 331 -16.81 1.17 4.59
CA GLU A 331 -17.39 2.12 5.55
C GLU A 331 -18.88 2.37 5.30
N GLU A 332 -19.29 2.52 4.03
CA GLU A 332 -20.70 2.78 3.68
C GLU A 332 -21.59 1.58 3.98
N HIS A 333 -21.00 0.37 3.99
CA HIS A 333 -21.73 -0.85 4.34
C HIS A 333 -21.88 -1.00 5.86
N ALA A 334 -20.81 -0.69 6.61
CA ALA A 334 -20.81 -0.81 8.08
C ALA A 334 -21.85 0.09 8.74
#